data_87c3bc6b2f211c2ad178b88f64096eda
#
_entry.id   87c3bc6b2f211c2ad178b88f64096eda
#
_cell.length_a   1.000
_cell.length_b   1.000
_cell.length_c   1.000
_cell.angle_alpha   90.00
_cell.angle_beta   90.00
_cell.angle_gamma   90.00
#
_symmetry.space_group_name_H-M   'P 1'
#
loop_
_entity.id
_entity.type
_entity.pdbx_description
1 polymer ?
#
loop_
_entity_poly.entity_id
_entity_poly.type
_entity_poly.pdbx_seq_one_letter_code
_entity_poly.pdbx_strand_id
1 'polypeptide(L)'
;IQEKLKEYGETDIQIKIQKSENKHVQSGGGQSPINRQPIPGVKHIIAIASGKGGVGKSTISINLAAALSKDEKVGLLDLDIYGPSLPMLAGIDKQPEMTSEKKLIPLEKYNMRLMSFGFINAENAPAVWRGPMVSRMTQQFFEDVEWGELDYLILDLPPGTGDIQLTLVQKLALTGSVMVTTPQNLALLDVKKGADMFAKVNTPVLGVIENMTHF
;
A
#
# COMPACT_ATOMS: atom_id res chain seq x y z
N ILE A 1 -18.15 -8.86 4.41
CA ILE A 1 -16.79 -9.46 4.26
C ILE A 1 -16.80 -10.87 4.83
N GLN A 2 -17.25 -11.10 6.08
CA GLN A 2 -17.30 -12.44 6.70
C GLN A 2 -18.18 -13.46 5.95
N GLU A 3 -19.34 -13.04 5.41
CA GLU A 3 -20.22 -13.94 4.63
C GLU A 3 -19.58 -14.32 3.27
N LYS A 4 -18.94 -13.39 2.58
CA LYS A 4 -18.26 -13.67 1.30
C LYS A 4 -17.01 -14.56 1.47
N LEU A 5 -16.29 -14.47 2.58
CA LEU A 5 -15.12 -15.33 2.84
C LEU A 5 -15.51 -16.78 3.17
N LYS A 6 -16.68 -17.01 3.76
CA LYS A 6 -17.22 -18.36 4.01
C LYS A 6 -17.54 -19.13 2.74
N GLU A 7 -17.88 -18.46 1.64
CA GLU A 7 -18.12 -19.09 0.33
C GLU A 7 -16.86 -19.74 -0.28
N TYR A 8 -15.66 -19.39 0.20
CA TYR A 8 -14.38 -19.91 -0.29
C TYR A 8 -13.77 -21.03 0.57
N GLY A 9 -14.54 -21.61 1.51
CA GLY A 9 -14.13 -22.79 2.27
C GLY A 9 -13.21 -22.54 3.45
N GLU A 10 -12.94 -21.28 3.78
CA GLU A 10 -12.17 -20.90 4.99
C GLU A 10 -13.11 -20.77 6.18
N THR A 11 -13.09 -21.77 7.08
CA THR A 11 -14.04 -21.87 8.19
C THR A 11 -13.64 -21.15 9.47
N ASP A 12 -12.48 -20.52 9.54
CA ASP A 12 -11.95 -19.98 10.82
C ASP A 12 -11.31 -18.58 10.73
N ILE A 13 -11.94 -17.66 9.97
CA ILE A 13 -11.52 -16.26 9.96
C ILE A 13 -12.26 -15.50 11.07
N GLN A 14 -11.59 -15.26 12.19
CA GLN A 14 -12.08 -14.36 13.24
C GLN A 14 -11.68 -12.90 12.93
N ILE A 15 -12.62 -12.13 12.39
CA ILE A 15 -12.46 -10.67 12.27
C ILE A 15 -12.97 -10.03 13.58
N LYS A 16 -12.05 -9.63 14.45
CA LYS A 16 -12.35 -8.79 15.62
C LYS A 16 -12.29 -7.32 15.21
N ILE A 17 -13.43 -6.68 14.99
CA ILE A 17 -13.52 -5.23 14.82
C ILE A 17 -13.64 -4.62 16.22
N GLN A 18 -12.55 -4.03 16.71
CA GLN A 18 -12.58 -3.22 17.94
C GLN A 18 -12.79 -1.75 17.54
N LYS A 19 -13.97 -1.19 17.82
CA LYS A 19 -14.15 0.27 17.75
C LYS A 19 -13.26 0.90 18.82
N SER A 20 -12.19 1.60 18.41
CA SER A 20 -11.50 2.50 19.33
C SER A 20 -12.37 3.75 19.51
N GLU A 21 -12.81 4.01 20.72
CA GLU A 21 -13.35 5.33 21.06
C GLU A 21 -12.22 6.36 20.95
N ASN A 22 -12.29 7.23 19.94
CA ASN A 22 -11.36 8.33 19.80
C ASN A 22 -11.53 9.30 20.98
N LYS A 23 -10.67 9.16 21.99
CA LYS A 23 -10.41 10.27 22.89
C LYS A 23 -9.64 11.33 22.11
N HIS A 24 -10.29 12.46 21.84
CA HIS A 24 -9.65 13.65 21.33
C HIS A 24 -8.49 14.05 22.25
N VAL A 25 -7.27 13.71 21.84
CA VAL A 25 -6.08 14.31 22.42
C VAL A 25 -5.88 15.65 21.67
N GLN A 26 -6.24 16.73 22.33
CA GLN A 26 -5.80 18.07 21.92
C GLN A 26 -4.29 18.14 22.09
N SER A 27 -3.55 17.93 21.02
CA SER A 27 -2.11 18.26 20.97
C SER A 27 -1.95 19.64 20.33
N GLY A 28 -1.75 20.64 21.16
CA GLY A 28 -1.21 21.92 20.74
C GLY A 28 0.22 21.75 20.25
N GLY A 29 0.45 22.03 18.99
CA GLY A 29 1.75 22.11 18.35
C GLY A 29 1.56 22.45 16.90
N GLY A 30 1.87 23.70 16.52
CA GLY A 30 1.71 24.20 15.16
C GLY A 30 2.58 23.44 14.18
N GLN A 31 2.03 22.40 13.57
CA GLN A 31 2.56 21.79 12.35
C GLN A 31 1.90 22.51 11.19
N SER A 32 2.71 22.98 10.25
CA SER A 32 2.22 23.46 8.95
C SER A 32 1.26 22.45 8.36
N PRO A 33 0.14 22.85 7.73
CA PRO A 33 -0.80 21.91 7.16
C PRO A 33 -0.06 21.04 6.13
N ILE A 34 0.01 19.74 6.39
CA ILE A 34 0.56 18.78 5.43
C ILE A 34 -0.35 18.81 4.21
N ASN A 35 0.14 19.35 3.11
CA ASN A 35 -0.60 19.43 1.86
C ASN A 35 -0.66 18.04 1.24
N ARG A 36 -1.69 17.27 1.60
CA ARG A 36 -1.92 15.93 1.06
C ARG A 36 -2.59 16.05 -0.28
N GLN A 37 -2.03 15.40 -1.27
CA GLN A 37 -2.59 15.41 -2.61
C GLN A 37 -3.47 14.17 -2.83
N PRO A 38 -4.71 14.34 -3.31
CA PRO A 38 -5.50 13.24 -3.82
C PRO A 38 -4.90 12.77 -5.16
N ILE A 39 -5.00 11.48 -5.44
CA ILE A 39 -4.70 10.97 -6.77
C ILE A 39 -5.95 11.14 -7.62
N PRO A 40 -5.88 11.86 -8.77
CA PRO A 40 -7.05 12.12 -9.60
C PRO A 40 -7.77 10.83 -10.02
N GLY A 41 -9.10 10.81 -9.92
CA GLY A 41 -9.93 9.67 -10.29
C GLY A 41 -9.99 8.54 -9.26
N VAL A 42 -9.24 8.61 -8.14
CA VAL A 42 -9.20 7.58 -7.09
C VAL A 42 -10.05 7.99 -5.90
N LYS A 43 -11.07 7.16 -5.55
CA LYS A 43 -11.97 7.43 -4.42
C LYS A 43 -11.33 7.13 -3.06
N HIS A 44 -10.71 5.94 -2.95
CA HIS A 44 -10.13 5.46 -1.70
C HIS A 44 -8.71 4.97 -1.90
N ILE A 45 -7.78 5.42 -1.06
CA ILE A 45 -6.38 5.00 -1.06
C ILE A 45 -6.12 4.25 0.25
N ILE A 46 -5.78 2.95 0.14
CA ILE A 46 -5.51 2.07 1.28
C ILE A 46 -4.03 1.67 1.27
N ALA A 47 -3.32 2.00 2.32
CA ALA A 47 -1.93 1.61 2.48
C ALA A 47 -1.80 0.24 3.16
N ILE A 48 -1.02 -0.67 2.58
CA ILE A 48 -0.63 -1.93 3.19
C ILE A 48 0.79 -1.79 3.69
N ALA A 49 0.98 -1.95 4.98
CA ALA A 49 2.25 -1.73 5.65
C ALA A 49 2.65 -2.91 6.54
N SER A 50 3.94 -3.02 6.80
CA SER A 50 4.47 -3.99 7.76
C SER A 50 5.67 -3.40 8.49
N GLY A 51 5.85 -3.78 9.74
CA GLY A 51 6.99 -3.33 10.55
C GLY A 51 8.32 -3.95 10.14
N LYS A 52 8.32 -5.11 9.47
CA LYS A 52 9.50 -5.82 8.97
C LYS A 52 9.23 -6.47 7.62
N GLY A 53 10.31 -6.82 6.89
CA GLY A 53 10.22 -7.60 5.67
C GLY A 53 9.88 -9.08 5.91
N GLY A 54 9.41 -9.76 4.87
CA GLY A 54 9.19 -11.21 4.90
C GLY A 54 7.90 -11.67 5.61
N VAL A 55 6.98 -10.77 5.96
CA VAL A 55 5.69 -11.12 6.59
C VAL A 55 4.58 -11.45 5.58
N GLY A 56 4.88 -11.40 4.28
CA GLY A 56 3.90 -11.64 3.23
C GLY A 56 3.07 -10.41 2.85
N LYS A 57 3.53 -9.19 3.16
CA LYS A 57 2.84 -7.93 2.87
C LYS A 57 2.38 -7.84 1.40
N SER A 58 3.27 -8.01 0.44
CA SER A 58 2.96 -7.87 -0.99
C SER A 58 2.02 -8.99 -1.48
N THR A 59 2.13 -10.20 -0.93
CA THR A 59 1.18 -11.29 -1.18
C THR A 59 -0.22 -10.91 -0.69
N ILE A 60 -0.33 -10.32 0.50
CA ILE A 60 -1.61 -9.82 1.03
C ILE A 60 -2.12 -8.66 0.17
N SER A 61 -1.25 -7.73 -0.25
CA SER A 61 -1.61 -6.58 -1.07
C SER A 61 -2.27 -7.01 -2.39
N ILE A 62 -1.66 -7.92 -3.15
CA ILE A 62 -2.20 -8.38 -4.43
C ILE A 62 -3.49 -9.19 -4.24
N ASN A 63 -3.57 -10.04 -3.21
CA ASN A 63 -4.76 -10.84 -2.94
C ASN A 63 -5.94 -9.98 -2.47
N LEU A 64 -5.70 -8.97 -1.64
CA LEU A 64 -6.72 -8.02 -1.23
C LEU A 64 -7.23 -7.22 -2.44
N ALA A 65 -6.33 -6.72 -3.28
CA ALA A 65 -6.69 -6.01 -4.49
C ALA A 65 -7.51 -6.90 -5.44
N ALA A 66 -7.09 -8.15 -5.65
CA ALA A 66 -7.81 -9.12 -6.48
C ALA A 66 -9.19 -9.50 -5.89
N ALA A 67 -9.31 -9.58 -4.58
CA ALA A 67 -10.61 -9.82 -3.94
C ALA A 67 -11.58 -8.66 -4.15
N LEU A 68 -11.09 -7.43 -4.02
CA LEU A 68 -11.89 -6.22 -4.24
C LEU A 68 -12.25 -6.03 -5.72
N SER A 69 -11.36 -6.40 -6.65
CA SER A 69 -11.58 -6.21 -8.09
C SER A 69 -12.69 -7.07 -8.70
N LYS A 70 -13.30 -7.95 -7.90
CA LYS A 70 -14.48 -8.72 -8.33
C LYS A 70 -15.71 -7.84 -8.49
N ASP A 71 -15.84 -6.82 -7.65
CA ASP A 71 -17.03 -5.98 -7.58
C ASP A 71 -16.70 -4.49 -7.82
N GLU A 72 -15.41 -4.09 -7.73
CA GLU A 72 -14.96 -2.70 -7.72
C GLU A 72 -13.83 -2.46 -8.72
N LYS A 73 -13.60 -1.22 -9.12
CA LYS A 73 -12.46 -0.80 -9.93
C LYS A 73 -11.24 -0.62 -9.03
N VAL A 74 -10.24 -1.46 -9.18
CA VAL A 74 -9.10 -1.50 -8.28
C VAL A 74 -7.77 -1.30 -9.00
N GLY A 75 -6.92 -0.46 -8.40
CA GLY A 75 -5.50 -0.35 -8.73
C GLY A 75 -4.62 -0.89 -7.61
N LEU A 76 -3.45 -1.38 -7.96
CA LEU A 76 -2.40 -1.77 -7.02
C LEU A 76 -1.08 -1.12 -7.44
N LEU A 77 -0.48 -0.35 -6.53
CA LEU A 77 0.80 0.29 -6.70
C LEU A 77 1.82 -0.27 -5.69
N ASP A 78 2.84 -0.95 -6.22
CA ASP A 78 3.97 -1.45 -5.45
C ASP A 78 5.06 -0.38 -5.36
N LEU A 79 5.29 0.10 -4.14
CA LEU A 79 6.25 1.15 -3.79
C LEU A 79 7.53 0.60 -3.15
N ASP A 80 7.73 -0.71 -3.12
CA ASP A 80 8.97 -1.31 -2.64
C ASP A 80 10.06 -1.26 -3.74
N ILE A 81 10.89 -0.23 -3.67
CA ILE A 81 11.93 0.03 -4.67
C ILE A 81 13.07 -0.98 -4.58
N TYR A 82 13.35 -1.48 -3.38
CA TYR A 82 14.49 -2.36 -3.13
C TYR A 82 14.18 -3.83 -3.40
N GLY A 83 12.91 -4.20 -3.37
CA GLY A 83 12.46 -5.58 -3.58
C GLY A 83 11.08 -5.64 -4.21
N PRO A 84 10.88 -4.99 -5.38
CA PRO A 84 9.57 -4.98 -6.01
C PRO A 84 9.16 -6.39 -6.39
N SER A 85 8.08 -6.87 -5.79
CA SER A 85 7.62 -8.25 -5.94
C SER A 85 6.42 -8.39 -6.88
N LEU A 86 5.75 -7.29 -7.20
CA LEU A 86 4.54 -7.30 -8.00
C LEU A 86 4.72 -7.91 -9.40
N PRO A 87 5.81 -7.67 -10.16
CA PRO A 87 6.02 -8.31 -11.46
C PRO A 87 5.98 -9.84 -11.37
N MET A 88 6.68 -10.40 -10.40
CA MET A 88 6.73 -11.84 -10.15
C MET A 88 5.38 -12.38 -9.67
N LEU A 89 4.74 -11.74 -8.69
CA LEU A 89 3.45 -12.16 -8.14
C LEU A 89 2.32 -12.09 -9.17
N ALA A 90 2.33 -11.07 -10.01
CA ALA A 90 1.37 -10.92 -11.09
C ALA A 90 1.72 -11.76 -12.34
N GLY A 91 2.95 -12.27 -12.46
CA GLY A 91 3.43 -12.97 -13.65
C GLY A 91 3.41 -12.04 -14.88
N ILE A 92 3.90 -10.82 -14.74
CA ILE A 92 3.97 -9.82 -15.80
C ILE A 92 5.44 -9.50 -16.06
N ASP A 93 5.84 -9.69 -17.32
CA ASP A 93 7.17 -9.31 -17.83
C ASP A 93 7.00 -8.31 -18.98
N LYS A 94 6.41 -7.18 -18.66
CA LYS A 94 6.17 -6.09 -19.62
C LYS A 94 6.43 -4.76 -18.94
N GLN A 95 6.82 -3.77 -19.75
CA GLN A 95 6.94 -2.40 -19.29
C GLN A 95 5.64 -1.62 -19.55
N PRO A 96 5.31 -0.64 -18.68
CA PRO A 96 4.22 0.28 -18.94
C PRO A 96 4.52 1.15 -20.16
N GLU A 97 3.50 1.37 -20.96
CA GLU A 97 3.57 2.31 -22.07
C GLU A 97 3.44 3.75 -21.57
N MET A 98 3.90 4.69 -22.36
CA MET A 98 3.75 6.12 -22.07
C MET A 98 2.80 6.76 -23.07
N THR A 99 1.93 7.64 -22.58
CA THR A 99 1.12 8.50 -23.46
C THR A 99 1.96 9.58 -24.13
N SER A 100 1.38 10.27 -25.14
CA SER A 100 1.99 11.45 -25.76
C SER A 100 2.29 12.57 -24.75
N GLU A 101 1.57 12.63 -23.66
CA GLU A 101 1.74 13.58 -22.55
C GLU A 101 2.78 13.11 -21.51
N LYS A 102 3.49 12.02 -21.78
CA LYS A 102 4.49 11.40 -20.89
C LYS A 102 3.91 10.81 -19.60
N LYS A 103 2.63 10.45 -19.58
CA LYS A 103 2.04 9.70 -18.47
C LYS A 103 2.22 8.20 -18.65
N LEU A 104 2.38 7.49 -17.57
CA LEU A 104 2.51 6.03 -17.54
C LEU A 104 1.13 5.37 -17.57
N ILE A 105 0.93 4.44 -18.50
CA ILE A 105 -0.28 3.63 -18.57
C ILE A 105 -0.09 2.40 -17.68
N PRO A 106 -0.91 2.21 -16.63
CA PRO A 106 -0.79 1.05 -15.76
C PRO A 106 -1.07 -0.24 -16.54
N LEU A 107 -0.36 -1.31 -16.19
CA LEU A 107 -0.58 -2.63 -16.76
C LEU A 107 -1.89 -3.22 -16.22
N GLU A 108 -2.61 -3.98 -17.06
CA GLU A 108 -3.88 -4.59 -16.65
C GLU A 108 -3.73 -6.10 -16.51
N LYS A 109 -4.09 -6.62 -15.35
CA LYS A 109 -4.19 -8.07 -15.09
C LYS A 109 -5.15 -8.35 -13.92
N TYR A 110 -5.83 -9.48 -13.95
CA TYR A 110 -6.80 -9.90 -12.93
C TYR A 110 -7.88 -8.85 -12.63
N ASN A 111 -8.34 -8.15 -13.65
CA ASN A 111 -9.29 -7.04 -13.54
C ASN A 111 -8.79 -5.88 -12.65
N MET A 112 -7.47 -5.71 -12.55
CA MET A 112 -6.82 -4.65 -11.79
C MET A 112 -5.87 -3.85 -12.68
N ARG A 113 -5.66 -2.57 -12.34
CA ARG A 113 -4.59 -1.73 -12.87
C ARG A 113 -3.37 -1.83 -11.95
N LEU A 114 -2.24 -2.19 -12.52
CA LEU A 114 -1.03 -2.54 -11.77
C LEU A 114 0.11 -1.60 -12.16
N MET A 115 0.82 -1.07 -11.15
CA MET A 115 2.04 -0.32 -11.33
C MET A 115 3.06 -0.71 -10.26
N SER A 116 4.33 -0.78 -10.65
CA SER A 116 5.44 -1.12 -9.74
C SER A 116 6.74 -0.50 -10.24
N PHE A 117 7.64 -0.18 -9.34
CA PHE A 117 9.03 0.12 -9.70
C PHE A 117 9.68 -1.04 -10.48
N GLY A 118 9.26 -2.27 -10.24
CA GLY A 118 9.76 -3.45 -10.92
C GLY A 118 9.36 -3.56 -12.39
N PHE A 119 8.36 -2.79 -12.86
CA PHE A 119 8.01 -2.72 -14.27
C PHE A 119 8.86 -1.72 -15.06
N ILE A 120 9.55 -0.82 -14.37
CA ILE A 120 10.43 0.17 -14.98
C ILE A 120 11.81 -0.48 -15.13
N ASN A 121 12.31 -0.52 -16.36
CA ASN A 121 13.45 -1.32 -16.76
C ASN A 121 14.70 -1.10 -15.89
N ALA A 122 15.22 -2.22 -15.37
CA ALA A 122 16.46 -2.25 -14.60
C ALA A 122 17.71 -1.77 -15.37
N GLU A 123 17.68 -1.79 -16.71
CA GLU A 123 18.79 -1.33 -17.53
C GLU A 123 19.02 0.20 -17.44
N ASN A 124 17.97 0.95 -17.14
CA ASN A 124 18.03 2.41 -16.90
C ASN A 124 17.91 2.79 -15.44
N ALA A 125 17.76 1.81 -14.55
CA ALA A 125 17.67 2.07 -13.11
C ALA A 125 19.08 2.39 -12.57
N PRO A 126 19.24 3.43 -11.74
CA PRO A 126 20.53 3.72 -11.15
C PRO A 126 20.95 2.56 -10.24
N ALA A 127 22.22 2.19 -10.30
CA ALA A 127 22.81 1.10 -9.50
C ALA A 127 22.60 1.29 -7.98
N VAL A 128 22.30 2.52 -7.55
CA VAL A 128 21.99 2.88 -6.16
C VAL A 128 20.87 3.91 -6.14
N TRP A 129 19.72 3.54 -5.57
CA TRP A 129 18.62 4.45 -5.30
C TRP A 129 18.95 5.32 -4.08
N ARG A 130 19.13 6.63 -4.28
CA ARG A 130 19.34 7.57 -3.19
C ARG A 130 17.99 8.21 -2.79
N GLY A 131 17.83 8.55 -1.51
CA GLY A 131 16.58 9.10 -0.98
C GLY A 131 15.87 10.17 -1.82
N PRO A 132 16.57 11.21 -2.34
CA PRO A 132 15.95 12.21 -3.20
C PRO A 132 15.39 11.64 -4.52
N MET A 133 16.04 10.63 -5.11
CA MET A 133 15.56 9.98 -6.34
C MET A 133 14.31 9.15 -6.06
N VAL A 134 14.32 8.39 -4.97
CA VAL A 134 13.16 7.62 -4.49
C VAL A 134 11.96 8.53 -4.34
N SER A 135 12.13 9.65 -3.64
CA SER A 135 11.08 10.62 -3.40
C SER A 135 10.52 11.22 -4.70
N ARG A 136 11.39 11.51 -5.67
CA ARG A 136 11.00 12.06 -6.96
C ARG A 136 10.23 11.05 -7.81
N MET A 137 10.71 9.81 -7.91
CA MET A 137 10.04 8.77 -8.69
C MET A 137 8.71 8.35 -8.07
N THR A 138 8.64 8.29 -6.74
CA THR A 138 7.37 8.04 -6.06
C THR A 138 6.35 9.13 -6.37
N GLN A 139 6.80 10.39 -6.41
CA GLN A 139 5.93 11.50 -6.78
C GLN A 139 5.44 11.36 -8.23
N GLN A 140 6.31 10.93 -9.16
CA GLN A 140 5.91 10.63 -10.53
C GLN A 140 4.84 9.53 -10.58
N PHE A 141 4.92 8.48 -9.76
CA PHE A 141 3.88 7.46 -9.71
C PHE A 141 2.53 7.97 -9.21
N PHE A 142 2.52 8.99 -8.38
CA PHE A 142 1.28 9.61 -7.93
C PHE A 142 0.69 10.59 -8.93
N GLU A 143 1.54 11.31 -9.69
CA GLU A 143 1.14 12.38 -10.60
C GLU A 143 1.03 11.93 -12.06
N ASP A 144 1.93 11.02 -12.49
CA ASP A 144 2.12 10.69 -13.89
C ASP A 144 1.53 9.33 -14.30
N VAL A 145 1.01 8.52 -13.36
CA VAL A 145 0.27 7.30 -13.71
C VAL A 145 -1.19 7.63 -14.03
N GLU A 146 -1.64 7.22 -15.21
CA GLU A 146 -3.01 7.41 -15.67
C GLU A 146 -3.93 6.34 -15.08
N TRP A 147 -4.24 6.48 -13.79
CA TRP A 147 -5.09 5.52 -13.08
C TRP A 147 -6.52 5.46 -13.62
N GLY A 148 -7.04 6.58 -14.20
CA GLY A 148 -8.45 6.73 -14.54
C GLY A 148 -9.35 6.63 -13.30
N GLU A 149 -10.61 6.24 -13.50
CA GLU A 149 -11.54 6.07 -12.39
C GLU A 149 -11.28 4.78 -11.64
N LEU A 150 -10.97 4.88 -10.33
CA LEU A 150 -10.81 3.77 -9.41
C LEU A 150 -11.64 3.97 -8.15
N ASP A 151 -12.26 2.89 -7.66
CA ASP A 151 -12.89 2.86 -6.35
C ASP A 151 -11.85 2.71 -5.25
N TYR A 152 -10.83 1.86 -5.48
CA TYR A 152 -9.74 1.64 -4.56
C TYR A 152 -8.38 1.64 -5.25
N LEU A 153 -7.40 2.30 -4.64
CA LEU A 153 -5.99 2.15 -4.94
C LEU A 153 -5.29 1.55 -3.71
N ILE A 154 -4.80 0.35 -3.86
CA ILE A 154 -4.01 -0.33 -2.82
C ILE A 154 -2.55 0.06 -3.01
N LEU A 155 -1.92 0.56 -1.96
CA LEU A 155 -0.50 0.90 -1.94
C LEU A 155 0.26 -0.16 -1.14
N ASP A 156 1.12 -0.92 -1.81
CA ASP A 156 2.06 -1.82 -1.16
C ASP A 156 3.31 -1.04 -0.76
N LEU A 157 3.40 -0.65 0.52
CA LEU A 157 4.47 0.21 1.03
C LEU A 157 5.78 -0.59 1.21
N PRO A 158 6.95 0.07 1.19
CA PRO A 158 8.20 -0.57 1.59
C PRO A 158 8.11 -1.15 3.01
N PRO A 159 8.84 -2.21 3.36
CA PRO A 159 8.82 -2.73 4.73
C PRO A 159 9.50 -1.79 5.73
N GLY A 160 9.11 -1.89 7.00
CA GLY A 160 9.67 -1.10 8.10
C GLY A 160 8.77 0.08 8.51
N THR A 161 9.27 0.93 9.39
CA THR A 161 8.58 2.12 9.93
C THR A 161 9.47 3.36 9.86
N GLY A 162 10.39 3.37 8.91
CA GLY A 162 11.40 4.42 8.76
C GLY A 162 10.92 5.64 7.97
N ASP A 163 11.86 6.56 7.75
CA ASP A 163 11.62 7.86 7.12
C ASP A 163 11.02 7.75 5.71
N ILE A 164 11.36 6.71 4.96
CA ILE A 164 10.82 6.50 3.61
C ILE A 164 9.31 6.28 3.67
N GLN A 165 8.85 5.36 4.53
CA GLN A 165 7.41 5.14 4.71
C GLN A 165 6.71 6.41 5.19
N LEU A 166 7.26 7.06 6.21
CA LEU A 166 6.66 8.28 6.74
C LEU A 166 6.54 9.36 5.65
N THR A 167 7.58 9.54 4.84
CA THR A 167 7.56 10.51 3.72
C THR A 167 6.48 10.18 2.70
N LEU A 168 6.28 8.89 2.37
CA LEU A 168 5.26 8.43 1.44
C LEU A 168 3.84 8.70 1.96
N VAL A 169 3.57 8.30 3.22
CA VAL A 169 2.24 8.44 3.80
C VAL A 169 1.86 9.89 4.13
N GLN A 170 2.85 10.78 4.32
CA GLN A 170 2.60 12.20 4.51
C GLN A 170 2.12 12.92 3.25
N LYS A 171 2.53 12.47 2.08
CA LYS A 171 2.20 13.11 0.79
C LYS A 171 0.80 12.79 0.29
N LEU A 172 0.21 11.67 0.70
CA LEU A 172 -1.05 11.17 0.17
C LEU A 172 -2.22 11.36 1.13
N ALA A 173 -3.39 11.61 0.55
CA ALA A 173 -4.67 11.60 1.27
C ALA A 173 -5.15 10.16 1.46
N LEU A 174 -4.50 9.42 2.37
CA LEU A 174 -4.87 8.03 2.65
C LEU A 174 -6.24 7.94 3.33
N THR A 175 -7.10 7.07 2.83
CA THR A 175 -8.37 6.71 3.47
C THR A 175 -8.13 5.86 4.72
N GLY A 176 -7.10 5.01 4.69
CA GLY A 176 -6.71 4.19 5.83
C GLY A 176 -5.51 3.31 5.54
N SER A 177 -5.13 2.53 6.54
CA SER A 177 -4.01 1.59 6.44
C SER A 177 -4.38 0.22 7.02
N VAL A 178 -3.75 -0.83 6.48
CA VAL A 178 -3.81 -2.19 6.99
C VAL A 178 -2.39 -2.61 7.34
N MET A 179 -2.19 -3.13 8.56
CA MET A 179 -0.90 -3.63 9.02
C MET A 179 -0.83 -5.14 8.80
N VAL A 180 0.25 -5.61 8.18
CA VAL A 180 0.54 -7.05 8.02
C VAL A 180 1.64 -7.46 8.98
N THR A 181 1.41 -8.52 9.73
CA THR A 181 2.34 -9.05 10.73
C THR A 181 2.35 -10.59 10.74
N THR A 182 3.16 -11.15 11.61
CA THR A 182 3.24 -12.57 11.93
C THR A 182 3.14 -12.74 13.44
N PRO A 183 2.84 -13.94 13.99
CA PRO A 183 2.55 -14.13 15.41
C PRO A 183 3.74 -13.95 16.36
N GLN A 184 4.95 -13.75 15.83
CA GLN A 184 6.13 -13.56 16.69
C GLN A 184 6.05 -12.24 17.48
N ASN A 185 6.38 -12.28 18.78
CA ASN A 185 6.35 -11.13 19.67
C ASN A 185 7.10 -9.89 19.14
N LEU A 186 8.24 -10.11 18.46
CA LEU A 186 9.01 -9.01 17.85
C LEU A 186 8.23 -8.31 16.73
N ALA A 187 7.45 -9.07 15.94
CA ALA A 187 6.63 -8.52 14.87
C ALA A 187 5.48 -7.65 15.42
N LEU A 188 4.91 -8.02 16.58
CA LEU A 188 3.86 -7.24 17.23
C LEU A 188 4.36 -5.87 17.74
N LEU A 189 5.61 -5.79 18.21
CA LEU A 189 6.22 -4.50 18.56
C LEU A 189 6.35 -3.58 17.35
N ASP A 190 6.67 -4.14 16.20
CA ASP A 190 6.79 -3.36 14.97
C ASP A 190 5.42 -2.92 14.43
N VAL A 191 4.35 -3.70 14.63
CA VAL A 191 2.98 -3.28 14.34
C VAL A 191 2.61 -2.04 15.16
N LYS A 192 2.96 -2.01 16.46
CA LYS A 192 2.71 -0.84 17.30
C LYS A 192 3.42 0.42 16.76
N LYS A 193 4.70 0.30 16.39
CA LYS A 193 5.44 1.42 15.77
C LYS A 193 4.81 1.90 14.47
N GLY A 194 4.32 0.96 13.63
CA GLY A 194 3.61 1.27 12.41
C GLY A 194 2.29 2.00 12.68
N ALA A 195 1.50 1.53 13.64
CA ALA A 195 0.26 2.19 14.05
C ALA A 195 0.52 3.62 14.58
N ASP A 196 1.56 3.81 15.41
CA ASP A 196 1.98 5.11 15.91
C ASP A 196 2.42 6.05 14.77
N MET A 197 3.07 5.52 13.73
CA MET A 197 3.44 6.27 12.52
C MET A 197 2.19 6.77 11.79
N PHE A 198 1.20 5.89 11.54
CA PHE A 198 -0.04 6.28 10.88
C PHE A 198 -0.87 7.25 11.73
N ALA A 199 -0.87 7.11 13.05
CA ALA A 199 -1.52 8.05 13.96
C ALA A 199 -0.91 9.47 13.85
N LYS A 200 0.42 9.58 13.76
CA LYS A 200 1.12 10.87 13.58
C LYS A 200 0.71 11.61 12.30
N VAL A 201 0.29 10.86 11.28
CA VAL A 201 -0.19 11.41 10.02
C VAL A 201 -1.71 11.37 9.91
N ASN A 202 -2.44 11.25 11.01
CA ASN A 202 -3.90 11.20 11.06
C ASN A 202 -4.53 10.25 10.03
N THR A 203 -3.91 9.09 9.83
CA THR A 203 -4.42 8.02 8.96
C THR A 203 -4.93 6.88 9.83
N PRO A 204 -6.20 6.48 9.73
CA PRO A 204 -6.74 5.41 10.55
C PRO A 204 -6.12 4.05 10.16
N VAL A 205 -5.82 3.24 11.17
CA VAL A 205 -5.51 1.82 10.97
C VAL A 205 -6.83 1.07 10.90
N LEU A 206 -7.17 0.55 9.72
CA LEU A 206 -8.43 -0.16 9.46
C LEU A 206 -8.42 -1.57 10.04
N GLY A 207 -7.24 -2.16 10.16
CA GLY A 207 -7.08 -3.50 10.71
C GLY A 207 -5.64 -4.00 10.67
N VAL A 208 -5.46 -5.16 11.31
CA VAL A 208 -4.19 -5.90 11.32
C VAL A 208 -4.47 -7.30 10.76
N ILE A 209 -3.63 -7.73 9.82
CA ILE A 209 -3.66 -9.09 9.27
C ILE A 209 -2.46 -9.84 9.85
N GLU A 210 -2.75 -10.84 10.67
CA GLU A 210 -1.76 -11.78 11.16
C GLU A 210 -1.63 -12.92 10.16
N ASN A 211 -0.49 -12.98 9.47
CA ASN A 211 -0.18 -13.98 8.47
C ASN A 211 0.76 -15.05 9.05
N MET A 212 0.82 -16.22 8.41
CA MET A 212 1.70 -17.33 8.81
C MET A 212 1.43 -17.79 10.26
N THR A 213 0.16 -17.91 10.63
CA THR A 213 -0.25 -18.32 11.98
C THR A 213 -0.15 -19.82 12.21
N HIS A 214 -0.16 -20.61 11.14
CA HIS A 214 -0.02 -22.08 11.18
C HIS A 214 1.12 -22.50 10.26
N PHE A 215 2.07 -23.23 10.83
CA PHE A 215 3.16 -23.92 10.12
C PHE A 215 3.16 -25.39 10.55
#